data_7b3caf4401ecd8da89a4861dff4ebe94
#
_entry.id   7b3caf4401ecd8da89a4861dff4ebe94
#
_cell.length_a   1.000
_cell.length_b   1.000
_cell.length_c   1.000
_cell.angle_alpha   90.00
_cell.angle_beta   90.00
_cell.angle_gamma   90.00
#
_symmetry.space_group_name_H-M   'P 1'
#
loop_
_entity.id
_entity.type
_entity.pdbx_description
1 polymer ?
#
loop_
_entity_poly.entity_id
_entity_poly.type
_entity_poly.pdbx_seq_one_letter_code
_entity_poly.pdbx_strand_id
1 'polypeptide(L)'
;MLQTDALTLARQIRTKEISPVAVVDAVLRRIEDLQRAVNAFITVTADEAREAARRAEAAVKAGERLGPFHGVPFSVKDLLFTKGVRTTMGSRIFADQVPVEDAVPVRRLREAGAILVGKTTTPEFGHKPLTDSPLFGVTRNPWDLSRTAGGSSGGAAAAVATGQGPLALGTDGGGSIRIPAACCGIVGLKPTPGRVPHIHQADPFSSTSYIGPMARSVAEASACFDVIAGFDPGDPYSRPEPVDDPRGVEVRGLRLGWLPRVGNRLVDACVLGSCEAAVRHLEGRGARVETVEEDFAPFEQTFLVFLQAGLAARVGPYMPTFGDKVARSLRESIERGARWSAADWANALAQRTTVYRRVRALFERFDFLLSPTLARPPLAVDHDPYEPITIGSESAGSIRGAWYPYLWPFNLSGHPAVSLPCGWSSDGLPIGLQIVGPWYGDRRVLALAGHLERERPCARPMPL
;
A
#
# COMPACT_ATOMS: atom_id res chain seq x y z
N MET A 1 5.24 24.28 -2.03
CA MET A 1 6.27 23.30 -1.69
C MET A 1 5.65 21.97 -1.24
N LEU A 2 4.89 21.89 -0.15
CA LEU A 2 4.30 20.62 0.35
C LEU A 2 3.26 19.98 -0.61
N GLN A 3 2.62 20.78 -1.47
CA GLN A 3 1.68 20.31 -2.51
C GLN A 3 2.38 19.91 -3.81
N THR A 4 3.66 20.29 -3.98
CA THR A 4 4.43 19.95 -5.18
C THR A 4 4.70 18.47 -5.24
N ASP A 5 4.51 17.85 -6.40
CA ASP A 5 4.80 16.42 -6.61
C ASP A 5 6.31 16.14 -6.59
N ALA A 6 6.65 14.86 -6.36
CA ALA A 6 8.03 14.42 -6.21
C ALA A 6 8.90 14.68 -7.45
N LEU A 7 8.33 14.57 -8.65
CA LEU A 7 9.06 14.75 -9.92
C LEU A 7 9.36 16.23 -10.16
N THR A 8 8.38 17.09 -9.89
CA THR A 8 8.56 18.55 -9.95
C THR A 8 9.57 19.02 -8.90
N LEU A 9 9.49 18.51 -7.64
CA LEU A 9 10.49 18.81 -6.61
C LEU A 9 11.90 18.40 -7.06
N ALA A 10 12.08 17.17 -7.57
CA ALA A 10 13.37 16.71 -8.06
C ALA A 10 13.92 17.59 -9.19
N ARG A 11 13.06 18.03 -10.12
CA ARG A 11 13.42 18.97 -11.19
C ARG A 11 13.85 20.33 -10.61
N GLN A 12 13.02 20.92 -9.75
CA GLN A 12 13.29 22.24 -9.15
C GLN A 12 14.57 22.25 -8.33
N ILE A 13 14.86 21.17 -7.60
CA ILE A 13 16.12 21.02 -6.86
C ILE A 13 17.30 20.96 -7.84
N ARG A 14 17.19 20.17 -8.91
CA ARG A 14 18.26 20.04 -9.93
C ARG A 14 18.54 21.35 -10.66
N THR A 15 17.51 22.15 -10.92
CA THR A 15 17.63 23.46 -11.56
C THR A 15 17.98 24.59 -10.60
N LYS A 16 18.18 24.30 -9.31
CA LYS A 16 18.47 25.27 -8.23
C LYS A 16 17.33 26.26 -7.98
N GLU A 17 16.10 25.96 -8.43
CA GLU A 17 14.91 26.76 -8.15
C GLU A 17 14.49 26.67 -6.67
N ILE A 18 14.77 25.52 -6.02
CA ILE A 18 14.46 25.27 -4.61
C ILE A 18 15.61 24.53 -3.93
N SER A 19 15.88 24.83 -2.66
CA SER A 19 16.86 24.14 -1.84
C SER A 19 16.26 22.84 -1.26
N PRO A 20 16.95 21.67 -1.35
CA PRO A 20 16.53 20.45 -0.69
C PRO A 20 16.48 20.61 0.84
N VAL A 21 17.29 21.49 1.42
CA VAL A 21 17.23 21.81 2.85
C VAL A 21 15.89 22.48 3.19
N ALA A 22 15.45 23.45 2.39
CA ALA A 22 14.16 24.10 2.59
C ALA A 22 12.98 23.14 2.44
N VAL A 23 13.06 22.17 1.49
CA VAL A 23 12.04 21.14 1.29
C VAL A 23 11.98 20.22 2.50
N VAL A 24 13.11 19.71 2.97
CA VAL A 24 13.17 18.80 4.13
C VAL A 24 12.69 19.49 5.39
N ASP A 25 13.11 20.72 5.65
CA ASP A 25 12.66 21.49 6.82
C ASP A 25 11.14 21.76 6.79
N ALA A 26 10.58 22.03 5.61
CA ALA A 26 9.12 22.21 5.47
C ALA A 26 8.37 20.90 5.77
N VAL A 27 8.88 19.75 5.30
CA VAL A 27 8.30 18.43 5.57
C VAL A 27 8.41 18.07 7.05
N LEU A 28 9.57 18.31 7.68
CA LEU A 28 9.76 18.02 9.11
C LEU A 28 8.85 18.87 10.00
N ARG A 29 8.68 20.17 9.71
CA ARG A 29 7.69 21.01 10.39
C ARG A 29 6.28 20.48 10.21
N ARG A 30 5.91 20.08 9.00
CA ARG A 30 4.58 19.50 8.71
C ARG A 30 4.34 18.20 9.48
N ILE A 31 5.36 17.37 9.66
CA ILE A 31 5.30 16.16 10.51
C ILE A 31 5.01 16.56 11.95
N GLU A 32 5.74 17.52 12.50
CA GLU A 32 5.57 18.00 13.87
C GLU A 32 4.17 18.59 14.10
N ASP A 33 3.69 19.47 13.21
CA ASP A 33 2.38 20.12 13.28
C ASP A 33 1.22 19.11 13.32
N LEU A 34 1.33 18.02 12.55
CA LEU A 34 0.26 17.05 12.39
C LEU A 34 0.39 15.81 13.27
N GLN A 35 1.52 15.62 13.98
CA GLN A 35 1.75 14.39 14.73
C GLN A 35 0.66 14.11 15.77
N ARG A 36 0.16 15.13 16.47
CA ARG A 36 -0.90 14.95 17.48
C ARG A 36 -2.26 14.62 16.85
N ALA A 37 -2.56 15.18 15.69
CA ALA A 37 -3.87 15.02 15.04
C ALA A 37 -3.94 13.70 14.26
N VAL A 38 -2.92 13.40 13.43
CA VAL A 38 -2.91 12.31 12.49
C VAL A 38 -2.15 11.09 13.01
N ASN A 39 -1.03 11.31 13.72
CA ASN A 39 -0.13 10.27 14.23
C ASN A 39 0.39 9.33 13.12
N ALA A 40 1.02 9.92 12.10
CA ALA A 40 1.50 9.19 10.93
C ALA A 40 2.90 8.57 11.11
N PHE A 41 3.72 9.12 12.02
CA PHE A 41 5.11 8.67 12.23
C PHE A 41 5.30 8.02 13.61
N ILE A 42 6.12 6.97 13.64
CA ILE A 42 6.58 6.30 14.87
C ILE A 42 8.03 6.68 15.20
N THR A 43 8.83 6.99 14.18
CA THR A 43 10.21 7.47 14.31
C THR A 43 10.45 8.53 13.25
N VAL A 44 10.93 9.71 13.66
CA VAL A 44 11.33 10.80 12.75
C VAL A 44 12.85 10.90 12.76
N THR A 45 13.47 10.95 11.58
CA THR A 45 14.94 11.03 11.38
C THR A 45 15.34 12.46 11.04
N ALA A 46 15.00 13.42 11.93
CA ALA A 46 15.11 14.84 11.60
C ALA A 46 16.55 15.30 11.34
N ASP A 47 17.49 14.92 12.20
CA ASP A 47 18.89 15.38 12.08
C ASP A 47 19.58 14.74 10.89
N GLU A 48 19.38 13.42 10.69
CA GLU A 48 19.89 12.67 9.55
C GLU A 48 19.30 13.19 8.22
N ALA A 49 18.02 13.54 8.22
CA ALA A 49 17.36 14.10 7.03
C ALA A 49 17.93 15.49 6.68
N ARG A 50 18.13 16.37 7.66
CA ARG A 50 18.77 17.68 7.44
C ARG A 50 20.20 17.55 6.95
N GLU A 51 20.97 16.60 7.52
CA GLU A 51 22.35 16.35 7.08
C GLU A 51 22.37 15.82 5.63
N ALA A 52 21.48 14.88 5.30
CA ALA A 52 21.33 14.40 3.92
C ALA A 52 20.91 15.54 2.97
N ALA A 53 20.05 16.43 3.39
CA ALA A 53 19.64 17.59 2.59
C ALA A 53 20.79 18.57 2.33
N ARG A 54 21.64 18.83 3.32
CA ARG A 54 22.87 19.64 3.11
C ARG A 54 23.82 18.99 2.13
N ARG A 55 24.03 17.68 2.22
CA ARG A 55 24.86 16.94 1.25
C ARG A 55 24.24 16.99 -0.16
N ALA A 56 22.92 16.83 -0.26
CA ALA A 56 22.22 16.93 -1.54
C ALA A 56 22.36 18.34 -2.15
N GLU A 57 22.27 19.39 -1.36
CA GLU A 57 22.47 20.77 -1.83
C GLU A 57 23.91 21.00 -2.31
N ALA A 58 24.89 20.47 -1.59
CA ALA A 58 26.30 20.59 -1.98
C ALA A 58 26.58 19.87 -3.33
N ALA A 59 26.01 18.68 -3.54
CA ALA A 59 26.13 17.93 -4.80
C ALA A 59 25.53 18.72 -5.99
N VAL A 60 24.35 19.36 -5.79
CA VAL A 60 23.74 20.24 -6.80
C VAL A 60 24.65 21.43 -7.14
N LYS A 61 25.24 22.07 -6.12
CA LYS A 61 26.16 23.21 -6.31
C LYS A 61 27.43 22.80 -7.05
N ALA A 62 27.97 21.61 -6.73
CA ALA A 62 29.15 21.05 -7.38
C ALA A 62 28.91 20.54 -8.82
N GLY A 63 27.65 20.45 -9.25
CA GLY A 63 27.32 19.94 -10.58
C GLY A 63 27.50 18.43 -10.74
N GLU A 64 27.38 17.67 -9.64
CA GLU A 64 27.47 16.21 -9.66
C GLU A 64 26.35 15.55 -10.46
N ARG A 65 26.54 14.27 -10.85
CA ARG A 65 25.48 13.48 -11.46
C ARG A 65 24.42 13.13 -10.41
N LEU A 66 23.21 13.66 -10.59
CA LEU A 66 22.11 13.52 -9.64
C LEU A 66 21.18 12.37 -9.99
N GLY A 67 20.75 11.61 -8.99
CA GLY A 67 19.73 10.59 -9.13
C GLY A 67 18.33 11.16 -9.41
N PRO A 68 17.36 10.33 -9.84
CA PRO A 68 16.01 10.79 -10.24
C PRO A 68 15.21 11.46 -9.12
N PHE A 69 15.43 11.07 -7.85
CA PHE A 69 14.77 11.65 -6.69
C PHE A 69 15.71 12.46 -5.79
N HIS A 70 16.77 13.02 -6.37
CA HIS A 70 17.77 13.76 -5.60
C HIS A 70 17.14 14.90 -4.78
N GLY A 71 17.31 14.83 -3.45
CA GLY A 71 16.80 15.82 -2.51
C GLY A 71 15.31 15.67 -2.17
N VAL A 72 14.59 14.69 -2.72
CA VAL A 72 13.15 14.48 -2.48
C VAL A 72 12.93 13.69 -1.19
N PRO A 73 12.10 14.19 -0.25
CA PRO A 73 11.77 13.46 0.97
C PRO A 73 10.91 12.22 0.70
N PHE A 74 11.20 11.11 1.41
CA PHE A 74 10.36 9.92 1.44
C PHE A 74 10.25 9.33 2.84
N SER A 75 9.22 8.55 3.09
CA SER A 75 9.00 7.82 4.33
C SER A 75 8.89 6.32 4.10
N VAL A 76 9.10 5.54 5.16
CA VAL A 76 9.14 4.07 5.07
C VAL A 76 8.26 3.46 6.16
N LYS A 77 7.35 2.57 5.77
CA LYS A 77 6.55 1.80 6.73
C LYS A 77 7.45 1.07 7.73
N ASP A 78 7.06 1.06 8.99
CA ASP A 78 7.86 0.51 10.08
C ASP A 78 7.95 -1.03 10.13
N LEU A 79 7.63 -1.69 9.01
CA LEU A 79 7.89 -3.11 8.77
C LEU A 79 9.11 -3.35 7.87
N LEU A 80 9.66 -2.30 7.24
CA LEU A 80 10.79 -2.42 6.33
C LEU A 80 12.09 -2.07 7.02
N PHE A 81 13.06 -2.95 6.96
CA PHE A 81 14.39 -2.72 7.52
C PHE A 81 15.01 -1.47 6.92
N THR A 82 15.55 -0.64 7.82
CA THR A 82 16.14 0.65 7.47
C THR A 82 17.41 0.81 8.29
N LYS A 83 18.56 0.72 7.62
CA LYS A 83 19.87 0.73 8.28
C LYS A 83 20.05 1.95 9.17
N GLY A 84 20.41 1.70 10.43
CA GLY A 84 20.68 2.73 11.43
C GLY A 84 19.43 3.45 11.96
N VAL A 85 18.23 3.05 11.52
CA VAL A 85 16.97 3.68 11.94
C VAL A 85 16.11 2.68 12.69
N ARG A 86 15.65 3.06 13.88
CA ARG A 86 14.75 2.28 14.71
C ARG A 86 13.57 1.75 13.89
N THR A 87 13.36 0.43 13.91
CA THR A 87 12.34 -0.29 13.14
C THR A 87 11.64 -1.28 14.06
N THR A 88 10.46 -0.91 14.56
CA THR A 88 9.79 -1.58 15.68
C THR A 88 8.81 -2.67 15.27
N MET A 89 8.51 -2.84 13.99
CA MET A 89 7.40 -3.65 13.47
C MET A 89 6.03 -3.22 14.05
N GLY A 90 5.90 -1.96 14.52
CA GLY A 90 4.73 -1.44 15.19
C GLY A 90 4.50 -2.06 16.59
N SER A 91 5.47 -2.78 17.18
CA SER A 91 5.30 -3.58 18.39
C SER A 91 6.33 -3.25 19.47
N ARG A 92 5.90 -3.41 20.72
CA ARG A 92 6.80 -3.35 21.88
C ARG A 92 7.84 -4.48 21.90
N ILE A 93 7.60 -5.56 21.16
CA ILE A 93 8.55 -6.69 21.04
C ILE A 93 9.87 -6.22 20.43
N PHE A 94 9.83 -5.32 19.45
CA PHE A 94 10.99 -4.77 18.76
C PHE A 94 11.16 -3.26 18.96
N ALA A 95 10.70 -2.73 20.11
CA ALA A 95 10.68 -1.30 20.37
C ALA A 95 12.03 -0.60 20.18
N ASP A 96 13.13 -1.29 20.42
CA ASP A 96 14.49 -0.75 20.36
C ASP A 96 15.34 -1.36 19.22
N GLN A 97 14.72 -2.12 18.32
CA GLN A 97 15.44 -2.74 17.21
C GLN A 97 15.95 -1.70 16.21
N VAL A 98 17.23 -1.78 15.88
CA VAL A 98 17.88 -0.97 14.84
C VAL A 98 18.52 -1.92 13.82
N PRO A 99 18.00 -2.02 12.59
CA PRO A 99 18.55 -2.85 11.55
C PRO A 99 19.95 -2.41 11.11
N VAL A 100 20.81 -3.38 10.74
CA VAL A 100 22.16 -3.13 10.25
C VAL A 100 22.23 -2.97 8.74
N GLU A 101 21.12 -3.21 8.04
CA GLU A 101 20.99 -3.09 6.59
C GLU A 101 19.63 -2.51 6.17
N ASP A 102 19.59 -1.97 4.96
CA ASP A 102 18.36 -1.50 4.34
C ASP A 102 17.63 -2.64 3.61
N ALA A 103 16.30 -2.64 3.64
CA ALA A 103 15.52 -3.35 2.64
C ALA A 103 15.87 -2.82 1.22
N VAL A 104 15.91 -3.71 0.23
CA VAL A 104 16.34 -3.37 -1.14
C VAL A 104 15.68 -2.10 -1.69
N PRO A 105 14.35 -1.91 -1.62
CA PRO A 105 13.73 -0.69 -2.13
C PRO A 105 14.10 0.57 -1.34
N VAL A 106 14.40 0.46 -0.04
CA VAL A 106 14.89 1.59 0.77
C VAL A 106 16.28 2.01 0.30
N ARG A 107 17.17 1.05 0.13
CA ARG A 107 18.53 1.28 -0.41
C ARG A 107 18.48 1.94 -1.79
N ARG A 108 17.66 1.42 -2.71
CA ARG A 108 17.50 1.98 -4.07
C ARG A 108 16.99 3.42 -4.08
N LEU A 109 16.03 3.78 -3.21
CA LEU A 109 15.58 5.17 -3.09
C LEU A 109 16.68 6.09 -2.54
N ARG A 110 17.46 5.64 -1.55
CA ARG A 110 18.63 6.40 -1.06
C ARG A 110 19.67 6.58 -2.16
N GLU A 111 19.98 5.53 -2.92
CA GLU A 111 20.89 5.58 -4.08
C GLU A 111 20.38 6.49 -5.21
N ALA A 112 19.06 6.60 -5.36
CA ALA A 112 18.41 7.56 -6.25
C ALA A 112 18.44 9.01 -5.72
N GLY A 113 19.04 9.23 -4.55
CA GLY A 113 19.22 10.55 -3.93
C GLY A 113 18.03 11.01 -3.09
N ALA A 114 17.02 10.17 -2.85
CA ALA A 114 15.90 10.50 -1.98
C ALA A 114 16.33 10.55 -0.50
N ILE A 115 15.67 11.41 0.28
CA ILE A 115 15.99 11.70 1.67
C ILE A 115 14.95 11.08 2.59
N LEU A 116 15.35 10.12 3.43
CA LEU A 116 14.48 9.51 4.42
C LEU A 116 14.15 10.51 5.54
N VAL A 117 12.85 10.73 5.80
CA VAL A 117 12.37 11.58 6.88
C VAL A 117 11.84 10.81 8.08
N GLY A 118 11.63 9.49 7.96
CA GLY A 118 11.24 8.66 9.10
C GLY A 118 10.48 7.39 8.73
N LYS A 119 10.05 6.69 9.81
CA LYS A 119 9.28 5.46 9.78
C LYS A 119 7.82 5.75 10.10
N THR A 120 6.92 5.27 9.24
CA THR A 120 5.48 5.50 9.40
C THR A 120 4.80 4.38 10.18
N THR A 121 3.74 4.74 10.89
CA THR A 121 2.97 3.84 11.74
C THR A 121 2.34 2.66 10.99
N THR A 122 2.20 1.56 11.69
CA THR A 122 1.62 0.29 11.21
C THR A 122 1.08 -0.50 12.41
N PRO A 123 -0.02 -1.24 12.32
CA PRO A 123 -0.36 -2.19 13.38
C PRO A 123 0.76 -3.21 13.55
N GLU A 124 0.87 -3.79 14.72
CA GLU A 124 1.92 -4.75 15.04
C GLU A 124 2.03 -5.84 13.96
N PHE A 125 3.21 -5.99 13.38
CA PHE A 125 3.53 -6.96 12.30
C PHE A 125 2.61 -6.85 11.07
N GLY A 126 1.87 -5.76 10.92
CA GLY A 126 0.95 -5.55 9.80
C GLY A 126 -0.29 -6.46 9.80
N HIS A 127 -0.68 -7.03 10.96
CA HIS A 127 -1.65 -8.13 11.07
C HIS A 127 -3.10 -7.76 10.76
N LYS A 128 -3.47 -6.49 10.72
CA LYS A 128 -4.86 -6.04 10.51
C LYS A 128 -4.98 -4.83 9.58
N PRO A 129 -6.20 -4.54 9.05
CA PRO A 129 -6.43 -3.44 8.11
C PRO A 129 -6.68 -2.07 8.77
N LEU A 130 -6.41 -1.95 10.07
CA LEU A 130 -6.53 -0.75 10.89
C LEU A 130 -5.16 -0.40 11.46
N THR A 131 -4.80 0.89 11.48
CA THR A 131 -3.46 1.31 11.93
C THR A 131 -3.52 1.86 13.34
N ASP A 132 -3.39 0.95 14.29
CA ASP A 132 -3.22 1.22 15.72
C ASP A 132 -2.32 0.17 16.37
N SER A 133 -1.66 0.54 17.45
CA SER A 133 -0.76 -0.33 18.22
C SER A 133 -0.63 0.15 19.66
N PRO A 134 -0.41 -0.78 20.63
CA PRO A 134 -0.08 -0.41 22.00
C PRO A 134 1.20 0.41 22.15
N LEU A 135 2.06 0.45 21.11
CA LEU A 135 3.32 1.18 21.14
C LEU A 135 3.15 2.68 20.83
N PHE A 136 2.27 3.05 19.88
CA PHE A 136 2.15 4.44 19.39
C PHE A 136 0.72 4.99 19.38
N GLY A 137 -0.29 4.18 19.72
CA GLY A 137 -1.71 4.59 19.66
C GLY A 137 -2.33 4.39 18.28
N VAL A 138 -3.13 5.34 17.82
CA VAL A 138 -3.98 5.23 16.62
C VAL A 138 -3.57 6.25 15.57
N THR A 139 -3.49 5.83 14.29
CA THR A 139 -3.35 6.72 13.14
C THR A 139 -4.74 7.06 12.57
N ARG A 140 -5.03 8.34 12.47
CA ARG A 140 -6.32 8.86 12.06
C ARG A 140 -6.35 9.24 10.59
N ASN A 141 -7.54 9.13 9.98
CA ASN A 141 -7.75 9.57 8.61
C ASN A 141 -7.65 11.08 8.50
N PRO A 142 -6.82 11.63 7.60
CA PRO A 142 -6.64 13.07 7.49
C PRO A 142 -7.86 13.83 6.93
N TRP A 143 -8.82 13.15 6.29
CA TRP A 143 -10.05 13.75 5.79
C TRP A 143 -11.14 13.85 6.87
N ASP A 144 -11.11 12.93 7.83
CA ASP A 144 -11.99 12.90 9.00
C ASP A 144 -11.28 12.16 10.13
N LEU A 145 -10.88 12.88 11.17
CA LEU A 145 -10.13 12.34 12.31
C LEU A 145 -10.90 11.30 13.14
N SER A 146 -12.22 11.19 12.97
CA SER A 146 -13.04 10.13 13.57
C SER A 146 -13.00 8.82 12.78
N ARG A 147 -12.35 8.80 11.63
CA ARG A 147 -12.21 7.65 10.75
C ARG A 147 -10.82 7.06 10.78
N THR A 148 -10.72 5.78 10.41
CA THR A 148 -9.42 5.10 10.25
C THR A 148 -8.70 5.55 8.97
N ALA A 149 -7.39 5.66 9.03
CA ALA A 149 -6.53 5.82 7.86
C ALA A 149 -6.44 4.53 7.02
N GLY A 150 -7.14 3.47 7.44
CA GLY A 150 -6.91 2.13 6.91
C GLY A 150 -5.62 1.50 7.41
N GLY A 151 -5.24 0.35 6.85
CA GLY A 151 -4.04 -0.38 7.28
C GLY A 151 -3.69 -1.53 6.33
N SER A 152 -2.52 -2.07 6.53
CA SER A 152 -1.58 -1.79 7.63
C SER A 152 -0.58 -0.66 7.33
N SER A 153 -0.57 -0.03 6.14
CA SER A 153 0.30 1.11 5.80
C SER A 153 -0.42 2.46 6.00
N GLY A 154 -1.23 2.59 7.07
CA GLY A 154 -2.05 3.79 7.31
C GLY A 154 -1.22 5.03 7.58
N GLY A 155 -0.11 4.92 8.33
CA GLY A 155 0.81 6.04 8.54
C GLY A 155 1.43 6.54 7.23
N ALA A 156 1.83 5.63 6.34
CA ALA A 156 2.37 5.98 5.03
C ALA A 156 1.34 6.74 4.17
N ALA A 157 0.10 6.24 4.13
CA ALA A 157 -0.97 6.89 3.37
C ALA A 157 -1.33 8.27 3.94
N ALA A 158 -1.49 8.37 5.26
CA ALA A 158 -1.82 9.63 5.92
C ALA A 158 -0.69 10.68 5.74
N ALA A 159 0.58 10.26 5.82
CA ALA A 159 1.73 11.14 5.60
C ALA A 159 1.74 11.71 4.17
N VAL A 160 1.55 10.86 3.16
CA VAL A 160 1.50 11.27 1.74
C VAL A 160 0.31 12.20 1.50
N ALA A 161 -0.87 11.86 1.98
CA ALA A 161 -2.08 12.66 1.79
C ALA A 161 -1.96 14.07 2.37
N THR A 162 -1.23 14.24 3.48
CA THR A 162 -1.10 15.50 4.21
C THR A 162 0.18 16.28 3.89
N GLY A 163 0.96 15.86 2.89
CA GLY A 163 2.20 16.57 2.52
C GLY A 163 3.36 16.39 3.50
N GLN A 164 3.34 15.35 4.32
CA GLN A 164 4.46 14.94 5.18
C GLN A 164 5.53 14.13 4.41
N GLY A 165 5.71 14.47 3.16
CA GLY A 165 6.54 13.84 2.15
C GLY A 165 5.71 13.34 0.96
N PRO A 166 6.21 13.49 -0.29
CA PRO A 166 5.44 13.12 -1.49
C PRO A 166 5.41 11.60 -1.74
N LEU A 167 6.37 10.86 -1.20
CA LEU A 167 6.55 9.43 -1.44
C LEU A 167 6.60 8.63 -0.14
N ALA A 168 6.01 7.44 -0.15
CA ALA A 168 6.19 6.46 0.92
C ALA A 168 6.33 5.04 0.36
N LEU A 169 7.06 4.18 1.11
CA LEU A 169 7.08 2.75 0.89
C LEU A 169 6.13 2.05 1.87
N GLY A 170 5.21 1.26 1.32
CA GLY A 170 4.29 0.41 2.08
C GLY A 170 4.54 -1.08 1.85
N THR A 171 3.80 -1.92 2.59
CA THR A 171 3.71 -3.37 2.33
C THR A 171 2.26 -3.79 2.19
N ASP A 172 1.98 -4.78 1.34
CA ASP A 172 0.63 -5.26 1.04
C ASP A 172 0.57 -6.79 1.13
N GLY A 173 0.10 -7.30 2.26
CA GLY A 173 -0.07 -8.75 2.51
C GLY A 173 -1.49 -9.25 2.26
N GLY A 174 -2.47 -8.36 2.15
CA GLY A 174 -3.88 -8.66 1.91
C GLY A 174 -4.70 -7.42 1.53
N GLY A 175 -4.02 -6.36 1.05
CA GLY A 175 -4.59 -5.06 0.74
C GLY A 175 -3.90 -3.90 1.47
N SER A 176 -2.83 -4.16 2.20
CA SER A 176 -2.26 -3.21 3.17
C SER A 176 -1.56 -1.97 2.56
N ILE A 177 -1.41 -1.86 1.25
CA ILE A 177 -1.12 -0.62 0.51
C ILE A 177 -2.44 -0.02 0.00
N ARG A 178 -3.27 -0.86 -0.62
CA ARG A 178 -4.47 -0.45 -1.36
C ARG A 178 -5.60 0.03 -0.42
N ILE A 179 -5.80 -0.63 0.73
CA ILE A 179 -6.77 -0.19 1.76
C ILE A 179 -6.48 1.26 2.19
N PRO A 180 -5.28 1.57 2.76
CA PRO A 180 -5.01 2.91 3.20
C PRO A 180 -4.90 3.92 2.05
N ALA A 181 -4.48 3.50 0.85
CA ALA A 181 -4.54 4.37 -0.33
C ALA A 181 -5.97 4.82 -0.64
N ALA A 182 -6.94 3.88 -0.64
CA ALA A 182 -8.36 4.21 -0.81
C ALA A 182 -8.91 5.07 0.34
N CYS A 183 -8.54 4.75 1.60
CA CYS A 183 -8.98 5.51 2.77
C CYS A 183 -8.48 6.95 2.80
N CYS A 184 -7.26 7.20 2.33
CA CYS A 184 -6.60 8.52 2.38
C CYS A 184 -6.63 9.27 1.04
N GLY A 185 -7.21 8.69 -0.02
CA GLY A 185 -7.35 9.36 -1.31
C GLY A 185 -6.02 9.55 -2.06
N ILE A 186 -5.16 8.54 -2.02
CA ILE A 186 -3.88 8.51 -2.71
C ILE A 186 -3.77 7.29 -3.64
N VAL A 187 -2.68 7.21 -4.38
CA VAL A 187 -2.33 6.06 -5.23
C VAL A 187 -1.44 5.08 -4.47
N GLY A 188 -1.76 3.78 -4.55
CA GLY A 188 -0.93 2.73 -3.96
C GLY A 188 -0.84 1.51 -4.86
N LEU A 189 0.38 1.09 -5.19
CA LEU A 189 0.64 -0.07 -6.05
C LEU A 189 1.09 -1.28 -5.22
N LYS A 190 0.41 -2.42 -5.41
CA LYS A 190 0.91 -3.75 -5.06
C LYS A 190 1.49 -4.40 -6.32
N PRO A 191 2.81 -4.57 -6.42
CA PRO A 191 3.41 -5.14 -7.63
C PRO A 191 3.26 -6.67 -7.72
N THR A 192 3.67 -7.22 -8.85
CA THR A 192 3.90 -8.67 -9.05
C THR A 192 5.01 -9.17 -8.11
N PRO A 193 4.99 -10.43 -7.62
CA PRO A 193 6.08 -11.02 -6.83
C PRO A 193 7.44 -10.85 -7.51
N GLY A 194 8.47 -10.50 -6.75
CA GLY A 194 9.85 -10.35 -7.23
C GLY A 194 10.12 -9.11 -8.09
N ARG A 195 9.10 -8.31 -8.45
CA ARG A 195 9.33 -7.04 -9.18
C ARG A 195 9.98 -6.00 -8.28
N VAL A 196 9.56 -5.93 -7.03
CA VAL A 196 10.25 -5.18 -5.96
C VAL A 196 10.76 -6.20 -4.96
N PRO A 197 12.08 -6.41 -4.87
CA PRO A 197 12.65 -7.45 -4.03
C PRO A 197 12.31 -7.28 -2.55
N HIS A 198 11.91 -8.39 -1.90
CA HIS A 198 11.55 -8.43 -0.49
C HIS A 198 12.34 -9.53 0.24
N ILE A 199 13.62 -9.28 0.46
CA ILE A 199 14.59 -10.27 0.96
C ILE A 199 14.50 -10.56 2.47
N HIS A 200 13.85 -9.68 3.27
CA HIS A 200 13.77 -9.83 4.72
C HIS A 200 12.51 -10.57 5.20
N GLN A 201 11.88 -11.35 4.32
CA GLN A 201 10.77 -12.21 4.68
C GLN A 201 11.28 -13.50 5.32
N ALA A 202 10.60 -13.97 6.37
CA ALA A 202 10.95 -15.25 7.00
C ALA A 202 10.70 -16.45 6.07
N ASP A 203 9.68 -16.35 5.21
CA ASP A 203 9.36 -17.33 4.16
C ASP A 203 9.05 -16.58 2.86
N PRO A 204 10.02 -16.40 1.97
CA PRO A 204 9.80 -15.74 0.69
C PRO A 204 8.97 -16.57 -0.29
N PHE A 205 8.97 -17.91 -0.18
CA PHE A 205 8.29 -18.80 -1.13
C PHE A 205 6.76 -18.83 -0.95
N SER A 206 6.28 -18.80 0.29
CA SER A 206 4.84 -18.83 0.59
C SER A 206 4.27 -17.45 0.92
N SER A 207 5.09 -16.40 0.92
CA SER A 207 4.66 -15.05 1.25
C SER A 207 3.55 -14.54 0.32
N THR A 208 2.63 -13.78 0.90
CA THR A 208 1.64 -12.97 0.20
C THR A 208 1.92 -11.48 0.34
N SER A 209 3.08 -11.11 0.92
CA SER A 209 3.47 -9.73 1.22
C SER A 209 4.36 -9.14 0.12
N TYR A 210 4.00 -7.96 -0.34
CA TYR A 210 4.67 -7.22 -1.42
C TYR A 210 5.04 -5.83 -0.91
N ILE A 211 6.17 -5.29 -1.34
CA ILE A 211 6.55 -3.89 -1.09
C ILE A 211 6.15 -3.06 -2.30
N GLY A 212 5.57 -1.89 -2.08
CA GLY A 212 5.21 -1.01 -3.17
C GLY A 212 5.15 0.46 -2.80
N PRO A 213 5.12 1.34 -3.82
CA PRO A 213 5.07 2.78 -3.65
C PRO A 213 3.66 3.25 -3.29
N MET A 214 3.63 4.34 -2.52
CA MET A 214 2.44 5.12 -2.18
C MET A 214 2.75 6.59 -2.48
N ALA A 215 1.92 7.26 -3.26
CA ALA A 215 2.12 8.64 -3.72
C ALA A 215 0.78 9.34 -3.97
N ARG A 216 0.79 10.67 -4.18
CA ARG A 216 -0.44 11.41 -4.48
C ARG A 216 -0.92 11.23 -5.90
N SER A 217 -0.02 10.92 -6.84
CA SER A 217 -0.34 10.72 -8.25
C SER A 217 0.20 9.41 -8.79
N VAL A 218 -0.39 8.94 -9.89
CA VAL A 218 0.07 7.75 -10.60
C VAL A 218 1.47 7.98 -11.20
N ALA A 219 1.77 9.20 -11.65
CA ALA A 219 3.09 9.54 -12.18
C ALA A 219 4.20 9.39 -11.13
N GLU A 220 3.97 9.86 -9.90
CA GLU A 220 4.90 9.70 -8.78
C GLU A 220 5.06 8.22 -8.40
N ALA A 221 3.95 7.49 -8.29
CA ALA A 221 3.96 6.06 -7.97
C ALA A 221 4.71 5.25 -9.04
N SER A 222 4.53 5.58 -10.32
CA SER A 222 5.22 4.94 -11.45
C SER A 222 6.72 5.21 -11.41
N ALA A 223 7.13 6.45 -11.21
CA ALA A 223 8.55 6.80 -11.12
C ALA A 223 9.23 6.15 -9.89
N CYS A 224 8.53 6.11 -8.76
CA CYS A 224 9.02 5.41 -7.58
C CYS A 224 9.16 3.90 -7.83
N PHE A 225 8.16 3.27 -8.47
CA PHE A 225 8.22 1.86 -8.87
C PHE A 225 9.42 1.58 -9.79
N ASP A 226 9.69 2.44 -10.77
CA ASP A 226 10.82 2.27 -11.68
C ASP A 226 12.19 2.27 -10.95
N VAL A 227 12.31 3.03 -9.87
CA VAL A 227 13.53 3.08 -9.05
C VAL A 227 13.65 1.84 -8.15
N ILE A 228 12.57 1.40 -7.53
CA ILE A 228 12.62 0.33 -6.54
C ILE A 228 12.52 -1.08 -7.15
N ALA A 229 12.00 -1.20 -8.38
CA ALA A 229 11.86 -2.46 -9.10
C ALA A 229 13.18 -2.93 -9.69
N GLY A 230 13.27 -4.24 -9.99
CA GLY A 230 14.41 -4.86 -10.66
C GLY A 230 15.00 -6.01 -9.86
N PHE A 231 15.95 -6.70 -10.47
CA PHE A 231 16.56 -7.92 -9.95
C PHE A 231 17.35 -7.70 -8.65
N ASP A 232 17.17 -8.63 -7.72
CA ASP A 232 18.05 -8.85 -6.57
C ASP A 232 18.09 -10.36 -6.26
N PRO A 233 19.28 -10.99 -6.18
CA PRO A 233 19.40 -12.44 -6.00
C PRO A 233 18.90 -12.96 -4.65
N GLY A 234 18.64 -12.08 -3.68
CA GLY A 234 18.09 -12.45 -2.37
C GLY A 234 16.58 -12.74 -2.39
N ASP A 235 15.87 -12.38 -3.47
CA ASP A 235 14.45 -12.67 -3.63
C ASP A 235 14.25 -13.78 -4.68
N PRO A 236 13.71 -14.97 -4.31
CA PRO A 236 13.57 -16.11 -5.22
C PRO A 236 12.60 -15.86 -6.38
N TYR A 237 11.71 -14.86 -6.28
CA TYR A 237 10.82 -14.46 -7.37
C TYR A 237 11.41 -13.38 -8.27
N SER A 238 12.54 -12.79 -7.89
CA SER A 238 13.22 -11.76 -8.69
C SER A 238 13.86 -12.38 -9.93
N ARG A 239 13.75 -11.70 -11.08
CA ARG A 239 14.23 -12.20 -12.37
C ARG A 239 15.33 -11.32 -12.91
N PRO A 240 16.47 -11.92 -13.35
CA PRO A 240 17.57 -11.17 -13.96
C PRO A 240 17.22 -10.66 -15.36
N GLU A 241 16.36 -11.36 -16.11
CA GLU A 241 15.96 -10.93 -17.44
C GLU A 241 14.98 -9.76 -17.38
N PRO A 242 15.06 -8.83 -18.33
CA PRO A 242 14.08 -7.77 -18.48
C PRO A 242 12.66 -8.33 -18.63
N VAL A 243 11.72 -7.72 -17.92
CA VAL A 243 10.30 -8.04 -18.05
C VAL A 243 9.71 -7.16 -19.13
N ASP A 244 9.08 -7.76 -20.14
CA ASP A 244 8.29 -7.02 -21.14
C ASP A 244 7.02 -6.45 -20.49
N ASP A 245 7.11 -5.19 -20.12
CA ASP A 245 6.09 -4.46 -19.40
C ASP A 245 6.07 -3.00 -19.91
N PRO A 246 5.40 -2.74 -21.03
CA PRO A 246 5.42 -1.43 -21.68
C PRO A 246 4.77 -0.35 -20.81
N ARG A 247 5.33 0.86 -20.85
CA ARG A 247 4.84 2.03 -20.09
C ARG A 247 3.58 2.67 -20.65
N GLY A 248 3.13 2.27 -21.82
CA GLY A 248 1.97 2.81 -22.51
C GLY A 248 0.83 1.82 -22.58
N VAL A 249 -0.39 2.35 -22.57
CA VAL A 249 -1.61 1.60 -22.88
C VAL A 249 -2.55 2.47 -23.70
N GLU A 250 -3.08 1.93 -24.79
CA GLU A 250 -4.17 2.53 -25.54
C GLU A 250 -5.50 1.99 -25.00
N VAL A 251 -6.41 2.88 -24.61
CA VAL A 251 -7.68 2.48 -23.99
C VAL A 251 -8.64 1.88 -24.99
N ARG A 252 -8.63 2.41 -26.24
CA ARG A 252 -9.51 1.92 -27.31
C ARG A 252 -9.24 0.43 -27.57
N GLY A 253 -10.31 -0.36 -27.51
CA GLY A 253 -10.27 -1.80 -27.79
C GLY A 253 -9.83 -2.67 -26.60
N LEU A 254 -9.39 -2.11 -25.47
CA LEU A 254 -9.12 -2.89 -24.26
C LEU A 254 -10.36 -3.67 -23.84
N ARG A 255 -10.14 -4.90 -23.39
CA ARG A 255 -11.16 -5.75 -22.80
C ARG A 255 -11.04 -5.65 -21.27
N LEU A 256 -12.05 -5.09 -20.63
CA LEU A 256 -12.06 -4.81 -19.20
C LEU A 256 -13.12 -5.68 -18.51
N GLY A 257 -12.71 -6.48 -17.53
CA GLY A 257 -13.60 -7.23 -16.67
C GLY A 257 -13.99 -6.37 -15.46
N TRP A 258 -15.26 -6.00 -15.33
CA TRP A 258 -15.79 -5.28 -14.18
C TRP A 258 -16.30 -6.24 -13.10
N LEU A 259 -15.75 -6.18 -11.91
CA LEU A 259 -16.05 -7.01 -10.74
C LEU A 259 -16.74 -6.16 -9.65
N PRO A 260 -18.04 -5.85 -9.77
CA PRO A 260 -18.76 -5.06 -8.75
C PRO A 260 -18.85 -5.79 -7.42
N ARG A 261 -18.81 -7.13 -7.44
CA ARG A 261 -18.76 -8.03 -6.29
C ARG A 261 -17.82 -9.19 -6.58
N VAL A 262 -17.31 -9.80 -5.51
CA VAL A 262 -16.40 -10.96 -5.57
C VAL A 262 -16.75 -12.02 -4.51
N GLY A 263 -18.06 -12.17 -4.24
CA GLY A 263 -18.63 -12.99 -3.18
C GLY A 263 -19.17 -12.17 -1.99
N ASN A 264 -18.87 -10.88 -1.91
CA ASN A 264 -19.47 -9.99 -0.91
C ASN A 264 -20.92 -9.63 -1.27
N ARG A 265 -21.80 -9.70 -0.27
CA ARG A 265 -23.25 -9.47 -0.45
C ARG A 265 -23.59 -8.01 -0.74
N LEU A 266 -22.95 -7.07 -0.04
CA LEU A 266 -23.27 -5.65 -0.06
C LEU A 266 -22.07 -4.82 -0.52
N VAL A 267 -22.37 -3.72 -1.21
CA VAL A 267 -21.46 -2.63 -1.55
C VAL A 267 -22.20 -1.33 -1.31
N ASP A 268 -21.55 -0.35 -0.70
CA ASP A 268 -22.12 0.96 -0.50
C ASP A 268 -22.45 1.63 -1.85
N ALA A 269 -23.64 2.22 -1.95
CA ALA A 269 -24.13 2.80 -3.20
C ALA A 269 -23.22 3.92 -3.73
N CYS A 270 -22.64 4.73 -2.84
CA CYS A 270 -21.73 5.80 -3.25
C CYS A 270 -20.40 5.24 -3.80
N VAL A 271 -19.92 4.11 -3.25
CA VAL A 271 -18.74 3.41 -3.75
C VAL A 271 -19.02 2.83 -5.13
N LEU A 272 -20.13 2.07 -5.25
CA LEU A 272 -20.50 1.44 -6.52
C LEU A 272 -20.67 2.49 -7.62
N GLY A 273 -21.46 3.55 -7.36
CA GLY A 273 -21.71 4.61 -8.32
C GLY A 273 -20.46 5.36 -8.78
N SER A 274 -19.50 5.62 -7.86
CA SER A 274 -18.23 6.27 -8.19
C SER A 274 -17.33 5.37 -9.06
N CYS A 275 -17.24 4.08 -8.73
CA CYS A 275 -16.46 3.12 -9.51
C CYS A 275 -17.08 2.87 -10.89
N GLU A 276 -18.40 2.69 -10.96
CA GLU A 276 -19.11 2.55 -12.25
C GLU A 276 -18.96 3.78 -13.14
N ALA A 277 -18.95 4.99 -12.58
CA ALA A 277 -18.70 6.20 -13.35
C ALA A 277 -17.29 6.22 -13.94
N ALA A 278 -16.27 5.70 -13.24
CA ALA A 278 -14.93 5.54 -13.79
C ALA A 278 -14.86 4.45 -14.87
N VAL A 279 -15.57 3.34 -14.69
CA VAL A 279 -15.68 2.25 -15.67
C VAL A 279 -16.38 2.74 -16.95
N ARG A 280 -17.53 3.42 -16.81
CA ARG A 280 -18.24 4.04 -17.97
C ARG A 280 -17.40 5.06 -18.71
N HIS A 281 -16.53 5.81 -18.01
CA HIS A 281 -15.59 6.71 -18.67
C HIS A 281 -14.64 5.95 -19.60
N LEU A 282 -14.03 4.85 -19.14
CA LEU A 282 -13.15 4.03 -19.96
C LEU A 282 -13.90 3.41 -21.16
N GLU A 283 -15.14 2.97 -20.95
CA GLU A 283 -16.02 2.48 -22.02
C GLU A 283 -16.29 3.57 -23.07
N GLY A 284 -16.60 4.80 -22.63
CA GLY A 284 -16.74 5.97 -23.51
C GLY A 284 -15.48 6.33 -24.28
N ARG A 285 -14.29 5.91 -23.81
CA ARG A 285 -13.01 6.04 -24.52
C ARG A 285 -12.72 4.86 -25.46
N GLY A 286 -13.66 3.93 -25.60
CA GLY A 286 -13.62 2.82 -26.55
C GLY A 286 -13.10 1.50 -25.99
N ALA A 287 -12.98 1.36 -24.67
CA ALA A 287 -12.79 0.06 -24.04
C ALA A 287 -14.08 -0.77 -24.15
N ARG A 288 -13.93 -2.11 -24.12
CA ARG A 288 -15.05 -3.06 -24.05
C ARG A 288 -15.15 -3.55 -22.61
N VAL A 289 -16.25 -3.22 -21.97
CA VAL A 289 -16.48 -3.61 -20.55
C VAL A 289 -17.47 -4.75 -20.49
N GLU A 290 -17.14 -5.75 -19.72
CA GLU A 290 -18.02 -6.87 -19.39
C GLU A 290 -18.08 -7.04 -17.86
N THR A 291 -19.28 -7.11 -17.30
CA THR A 291 -19.46 -7.45 -15.88
C THR A 291 -19.13 -8.92 -15.67
N VAL A 292 -18.27 -9.19 -14.72
CA VAL A 292 -17.80 -10.53 -14.35
C VAL A 292 -18.39 -10.92 -13.01
N GLU A 293 -19.07 -12.05 -12.97
CA GLU A 293 -19.49 -12.70 -11.72
C GLU A 293 -18.37 -13.63 -11.25
N GLU A 294 -17.76 -13.30 -10.13
CA GLU A 294 -16.69 -14.09 -9.51
C GLU A 294 -16.92 -14.13 -7.99
N ASP A 295 -16.66 -15.29 -7.39
CA ASP A 295 -16.82 -15.51 -5.95
C ASP A 295 -15.53 -16.06 -5.35
N PHE A 296 -14.82 -15.21 -4.59
CA PHE A 296 -13.64 -15.59 -3.83
C PHE A 296 -13.93 -15.86 -2.34
N ALA A 297 -15.16 -15.63 -1.84
CA ALA A 297 -15.48 -15.82 -0.42
C ALA A 297 -15.11 -17.21 0.12
N PRO A 298 -15.28 -18.33 -0.63
CA PRO A 298 -14.85 -19.65 -0.16
C PRO A 298 -13.36 -19.79 0.15
N PHE A 299 -12.52 -18.87 -0.35
CA PHE A 299 -11.07 -18.89 -0.14
C PHE A 299 -10.59 -17.94 0.97
N GLU A 300 -11.48 -17.26 1.71
CA GLU A 300 -11.09 -16.38 2.83
C GLU A 300 -10.31 -17.15 3.89
N GLN A 301 -10.70 -18.39 4.19
CA GLN A 301 -9.99 -19.24 5.13
C GLN A 301 -8.57 -19.57 4.65
N THR A 302 -8.36 -19.77 3.35
CA THR A 302 -7.03 -19.97 2.77
C THR A 302 -6.12 -18.78 3.11
N PHE A 303 -6.60 -17.56 2.92
CA PHE A 303 -5.85 -16.36 3.28
C PHE A 303 -5.55 -16.30 4.78
N LEU A 304 -6.52 -16.67 5.63
CA LEU A 304 -6.35 -16.67 7.08
C LEU A 304 -5.29 -17.70 7.56
N VAL A 305 -5.21 -18.86 6.93
CA VAL A 305 -4.17 -19.85 7.24
C VAL A 305 -2.79 -19.24 7.04
N PHE A 306 -2.52 -18.61 5.88
CA PHE A 306 -1.23 -17.96 5.60
C PHE A 306 -0.92 -16.85 6.60
N LEU A 307 -1.88 -15.97 6.88
CA LEU A 307 -1.70 -14.86 7.81
C LEU A 307 -1.41 -15.36 9.23
N GLN A 308 -2.29 -16.21 9.76
CA GLN A 308 -2.29 -16.62 11.17
C GLN A 308 -1.16 -17.60 11.49
N ALA A 309 -0.93 -18.60 10.65
CA ALA A 309 0.19 -19.52 10.84
C ALA A 309 1.54 -18.78 10.72
N GLY A 310 1.67 -17.85 9.78
CA GLY A 310 2.85 -17.01 9.65
C GLY A 310 3.08 -16.11 10.87
N LEU A 311 2.03 -15.59 11.50
CA LEU A 311 2.13 -14.84 12.77
C LEU A 311 2.50 -15.76 13.93
N ALA A 312 1.87 -16.92 14.04
CA ALA A 312 2.19 -17.89 15.10
C ALA A 312 3.66 -18.34 15.04
N ALA A 313 4.18 -18.62 13.84
CA ALA A 313 5.57 -19.03 13.66
C ALA A 313 6.58 -17.91 14.00
N ARG A 314 6.31 -16.66 13.57
CA ARG A 314 7.27 -15.54 13.72
C ARG A 314 7.17 -14.82 15.07
N VAL A 315 5.96 -14.68 15.61
CA VAL A 315 5.68 -13.86 16.79
C VAL A 315 5.36 -14.72 18.01
N GLY A 316 4.84 -15.93 17.82
CA GLY A 316 4.51 -16.88 18.89
C GLY A 316 5.63 -17.08 19.93
N PRO A 317 6.90 -17.23 19.54
CA PRO A 317 8.02 -17.37 20.49
C PRO A 317 8.18 -16.22 21.48
N TYR A 318 7.69 -15.03 21.18
CA TYR A 318 7.75 -13.86 22.06
C TYR A 318 6.58 -13.75 23.03
N MET A 319 5.50 -14.55 22.83
CA MET A 319 4.26 -14.43 23.61
C MET A 319 4.44 -14.72 25.11
N PRO A 320 5.31 -15.64 25.57
CA PRO A 320 5.53 -15.82 27.01
C PRO A 320 6.00 -14.56 27.73
N THR A 321 6.72 -13.66 27.04
CA THR A 321 7.28 -12.42 27.62
C THR A 321 6.42 -11.19 27.32
N PHE A 322 5.71 -11.16 26.21
CA PHE A 322 5.03 -9.96 25.68
C PHE A 322 3.53 -10.12 25.49
N GLY A 323 2.93 -11.27 25.81
CA GLY A 323 1.54 -11.56 25.47
C GLY A 323 0.51 -10.58 26.05
N ASP A 324 0.80 -9.97 27.21
CA ASP A 324 -0.01 -8.93 27.85
C ASP A 324 0.24 -7.51 27.29
N LYS A 325 1.33 -7.32 26.52
CA LYS A 325 1.80 -6.03 25.99
C LYS A 325 1.48 -5.80 24.52
N VAL A 326 0.94 -6.82 23.85
CA VAL A 326 0.51 -6.77 22.44
C VAL A 326 -0.99 -6.58 22.33
N ALA A 327 -1.45 -6.10 21.16
CA ALA A 327 -2.86 -5.94 20.88
C ALA A 327 -3.63 -7.28 20.99
N ARG A 328 -4.86 -7.24 21.51
CA ARG A 328 -5.76 -8.41 21.60
C ARG A 328 -5.88 -9.12 20.26
N SER A 329 -6.06 -8.36 19.17
CA SER A 329 -6.22 -8.91 17.81
C SER A 329 -4.98 -9.66 17.31
N LEU A 330 -3.77 -9.24 17.71
CA LEU A 330 -2.55 -9.96 17.38
C LEU A 330 -2.45 -11.27 18.16
N ARG A 331 -2.69 -11.23 19.48
CA ARG A 331 -2.67 -12.41 20.34
C ARG A 331 -3.64 -13.48 19.85
N GLU A 332 -4.90 -13.12 19.61
CA GLU A 332 -5.91 -14.06 19.10
C GLU A 332 -5.55 -14.61 17.71
N SER A 333 -4.94 -13.80 16.83
CA SER A 333 -4.47 -14.28 15.53
C SER A 333 -3.35 -15.31 15.68
N ILE A 334 -2.43 -15.12 16.64
CA ILE A 334 -1.36 -16.08 16.96
C ILE A 334 -1.95 -17.36 17.53
N GLU A 335 -2.88 -17.27 18.50
CA GLU A 335 -3.53 -18.42 19.13
C GLU A 335 -4.30 -19.27 18.10
N ARG A 336 -5.01 -18.62 17.16
CA ARG A 336 -5.68 -19.32 16.06
C ARG A 336 -4.66 -19.94 15.11
N GLY A 337 -3.58 -19.21 14.81
CA GLY A 337 -2.50 -19.67 13.94
C GLY A 337 -1.80 -20.93 14.46
N ALA A 338 -1.64 -21.05 15.77
CA ALA A 338 -1.03 -22.22 16.42
C ALA A 338 -1.91 -23.49 16.36
N ARG A 339 -3.18 -23.36 15.98
CA ARG A 339 -4.12 -24.50 15.84
C ARG A 339 -4.15 -25.08 14.43
N TRP A 340 -3.62 -24.37 13.43
CA TRP A 340 -3.56 -24.88 12.05
C TRP A 340 -2.58 -26.05 11.98
N SER A 341 -3.04 -27.15 11.41
CA SER A 341 -2.22 -28.35 11.17
C SER A 341 -1.37 -28.21 9.90
N ALA A 342 -0.40 -29.11 9.74
CA ALA A 342 0.35 -29.23 8.49
C ALA A 342 -0.57 -29.57 7.30
N ALA A 343 -1.67 -30.31 7.53
CA ALA A 343 -2.65 -30.59 6.50
C ALA A 343 -3.42 -29.33 6.07
N ASP A 344 -3.80 -28.46 7.03
CA ASP A 344 -4.45 -27.20 6.71
C ASP A 344 -3.53 -26.28 5.89
N TRP A 345 -2.24 -26.23 6.22
CA TRP A 345 -1.24 -25.50 5.45
C TRP A 345 -1.07 -26.04 4.03
N ALA A 346 -0.96 -27.36 3.87
CA ALA A 346 -0.85 -27.99 2.55
C ALA A 346 -2.11 -27.74 1.70
N ASN A 347 -3.30 -27.84 2.30
CA ASN A 347 -4.57 -27.51 1.64
C ASN A 347 -4.63 -26.04 1.23
N ALA A 348 -4.15 -25.12 2.08
CA ALA A 348 -4.10 -23.71 1.74
C ALA A 348 -3.19 -23.42 0.54
N LEU A 349 -2.03 -24.10 0.41
CA LEU A 349 -1.16 -24.02 -0.76
C LEU A 349 -1.87 -24.49 -2.04
N ALA A 350 -2.60 -25.60 -1.97
CA ALA A 350 -3.38 -26.12 -3.09
C ALA A 350 -4.52 -25.17 -3.49
N GLN A 351 -5.24 -24.61 -2.51
CA GLN A 351 -6.31 -23.64 -2.76
C GLN A 351 -5.75 -22.31 -3.30
N ARG A 352 -4.57 -21.84 -2.84
CA ARG A 352 -3.88 -20.70 -3.44
C ARG A 352 -3.63 -20.92 -4.93
N THR A 353 -3.21 -22.12 -5.32
CA THR A 353 -3.04 -22.49 -6.74
C THR A 353 -4.37 -22.43 -7.50
N THR A 354 -5.48 -22.83 -6.87
CA THR A 354 -6.82 -22.71 -7.47
C THR A 354 -7.20 -21.24 -7.69
N VAL A 355 -7.00 -20.38 -6.71
CA VAL A 355 -7.23 -18.93 -6.85
C VAL A 355 -6.37 -18.34 -7.98
N TYR A 356 -5.08 -18.70 -8.04
CA TYR A 356 -4.21 -18.27 -9.14
C TYR A 356 -4.76 -18.68 -10.52
N ARG A 357 -5.17 -19.93 -10.68
CA ARG A 357 -5.72 -20.45 -11.95
C ARG A 357 -7.02 -19.75 -12.34
N ARG A 358 -7.92 -19.48 -11.37
CA ARG A 358 -9.16 -18.73 -11.62
C ARG A 358 -8.87 -17.32 -12.11
N VAL A 359 -8.00 -16.58 -11.40
CA VAL A 359 -7.63 -15.22 -11.80
C VAL A 359 -6.90 -15.22 -13.14
N ARG A 360 -5.98 -16.16 -13.37
CA ARG A 360 -5.29 -16.29 -14.65
C ARG A 360 -6.27 -16.52 -15.82
N ALA A 361 -7.29 -17.36 -15.64
CA ALA A 361 -8.30 -17.61 -16.67
C ALA A 361 -9.09 -16.35 -17.05
N LEU A 362 -9.31 -15.41 -16.12
CA LEU A 362 -9.91 -14.12 -16.43
C LEU A 362 -9.02 -13.32 -17.40
N PHE A 363 -7.70 -13.40 -17.28
CA PHE A 363 -6.77 -12.72 -18.18
C PHE A 363 -6.63 -13.35 -19.57
N GLU A 364 -7.26 -14.49 -19.85
CA GLU A 364 -7.45 -15.02 -21.21
C GLU A 364 -8.55 -14.21 -21.97
N ARG A 365 -9.50 -13.65 -21.22
CA ARG A 365 -10.62 -12.86 -21.74
C ARG A 365 -10.39 -11.35 -21.65
N PHE A 366 -9.75 -10.88 -20.59
CA PHE A 366 -9.61 -9.47 -20.23
C PHE A 366 -8.15 -9.04 -20.19
N ASP A 367 -7.91 -7.81 -20.55
CA ASP A 367 -6.60 -7.18 -20.46
C ASP A 367 -6.34 -6.59 -19.05
N PHE A 368 -7.43 -6.16 -18.38
CA PHE A 368 -7.44 -5.70 -16.99
C PHE A 368 -8.75 -6.11 -16.30
N LEU A 369 -8.68 -6.25 -14.97
CA LEU A 369 -9.85 -6.36 -14.11
C LEU A 369 -10.01 -5.09 -13.30
N LEU A 370 -11.25 -4.64 -13.13
CA LEU A 370 -11.62 -3.44 -12.36
C LEU A 370 -12.55 -3.84 -11.22
N SER A 371 -12.37 -3.25 -10.05
CA SER A 371 -13.27 -3.43 -8.91
C SER A 371 -13.25 -2.20 -8.01
N PRO A 372 -14.21 -2.02 -7.10
CA PRO A 372 -13.98 -1.16 -5.95
C PRO A 372 -12.72 -1.60 -5.21
N THR A 373 -12.00 -0.67 -4.59
CA THR A 373 -10.91 -1.03 -3.65
C THR A 373 -11.51 -1.52 -2.33
N LEU A 374 -12.50 -0.81 -1.83
CA LEU A 374 -13.23 -1.14 -0.59
C LEU A 374 -14.74 -1.17 -0.88
N ALA A 375 -15.50 -1.98 -0.16
CA ALA A 375 -16.94 -2.07 -0.34
C ALA A 375 -17.72 -0.90 0.31
N ARG A 376 -17.08 -0.13 1.18
CA ARG A 376 -17.63 1.10 1.79
C ARG A 376 -16.49 2.08 2.14
N PRO A 377 -16.81 3.36 2.37
CA PRO A 377 -15.86 4.35 2.85
C PRO A 377 -15.17 3.96 4.17
N PRO A 378 -14.12 4.68 4.61
CA PRO A 378 -13.37 4.37 5.82
C PRO A 378 -14.24 4.13 7.06
N LEU A 379 -13.90 3.11 7.84
CA LEU A 379 -14.57 2.75 9.09
C LEU A 379 -14.29 3.79 10.18
N ALA A 380 -15.05 3.72 11.29
CA ALA A 380 -14.74 4.47 12.50
C ALA A 380 -13.31 4.14 12.99
N VAL A 381 -12.64 5.11 13.58
CA VAL A 381 -11.24 4.97 14.00
C VAL A 381 -11.05 3.95 15.12
N ASP A 382 -12.07 3.72 15.91
CA ASP A 382 -12.14 2.80 17.04
C ASP A 382 -12.89 1.48 16.72
N HIS A 383 -13.18 1.23 15.43
CA HIS A 383 -13.87 0.00 15.00
C HIS A 383 -13.12 -1.26 15.47
N ASP A 384 -13.80 -2.14 16.20
CA ASP A 384 -13.24 -3.44 16.58
C ASP A 384 -13.19 -4.37 15.36
N PRO A 385 -12.01 -4.92 14.98
CA PRO A 385 -11.86 -5.76 13.81
C PRO A 385 -12.68 -7.07 13.84
N TYR A 386 -13.27 -7.40 14.97
CA TYR A 386 -14.16 -8.57 15.13
C TYR A 386 -15.64 -8.22 15.02
N GLU A 387 -16.01 -6.95 15.07
CA GLU A 387 -17.37 -6.53 14.84
C GLU A 387 -17.75 -6.67 13.37
N PRO A 388 -19.02 -7.08 13.09
CA PRO A 388 -19.51 -7.13 11.71
C PRO A 388 -19.51 -5.74 11.06
N ILE A 389 -19.16 -5.71 9.78
CA ILE A 389 -19.27 -4.50 8.96
C ILE A 389 -20.74 -4.24 8.64
N THR A 390 -21.16 -2.98 8.81
CA THR A 390 -22.48 -2.50 8.40
C THR A 390 -22.37 -1.68 7.12
N ILE A 391 -23.24 -1.95 6.13
CA ILE A 391 -23.39 -1.17 4.89
C ILE A 391 -24.87 -0.78 4.76
N GLY A 392 -25.15 0.54 4.74
CA GLY A 392 -26.51 1.03 4.97
C GLY A 392 -26.97 0.65 6.38
N SER A 393 -28.14 0.00 6.49
CA SER A 393 -28.68 -0.52 7.75
C SER A 393 -28.43 -2.01 7.97
N GLU A 394 -27.72 -2.70 7.05
CA GLU A 394 -27.58 -4.15 7.07
C GLU A 394 -26.18 -4.59 7.50
N SER A 395 -26.12 -5.69 8.28
CA SER A 395 -24.84 -6.38 8.56
C SER A 395 -24.34 -7.07 7.29
N ALA A 396 -23.12 -6.71 6.86
CA ALA A 396 -22.52 -7.21 5.64
C ALA A 396 -21.56 -8.39 5.87
N GLY A 397 -21.14 -8.66 7.12
CA GLY A 397 -20.24 -9.76 7.46
C GLY A 397 -18.92 -9.34 8.07
N SER A 398 -17.90 -10.20 7.98
CA SER A 398 -16.57 -9.97 8.53
C SER A 398 -15.86 -8.77 7.87
N ILE A 399 -14.92 -8.16 8.56
CA ILE A 399 -14.13 -7.05 8.01
C ILE A 399 -13.45 -7.44 6.69
N ARG A 400 -12.99 -8.69 6.51
CA ARG A 400 -12.37 -9.18 5.28
C ARG A 400 -13.36 -9.42 4.16
N GLY A 401 -14.43 -10.12 4.45
CA GLY A 401 -15.45 -10.48 3.46
C GLY A 401 -16.37 -9.33 3.08
N ALA A 402 -16.45 -8.27 3.91
CA ALA A 402 -17.41 -7.20 3.70
C ALA A 402 -16.80 -5.81 3.46
N TRP A 403 -15.57 -5.52 3.95
CA TRP A 403 -14.94 -4.22 3.72
C TRP A 403 -13.91 -4.23 2.60
N TYR A 404 -13.00 -5.26 2.58
CA TYR A 404 -11.94 -5.35 1.58
C TYR A 404 -11.87 -6.72 0.85
N PRO A 405 -13.01 -7.29 0.42
CA PRO A 405 -13.05 -8.61 -0.25
C PRO A 405 -12.28 -8.63 -1.58
N TYR A 406 -12.17 -7.48 -2.23
CA TYR A 406 -11.53 -7.31 -3.54
C TYR A 406 -10.00 -7.43 -3.53
N LEU A 407 -9.33 -7.47 -2.37
CA LEU A 407 -7.90 -7.22 -2.28
C LEU A 407 -7.07 -8.48 -2.05
N TRP A 408 -7.40 -9.27 -1.03
CA TRP A 408 -6.64 -10.45 -0.64
C TRP A 408 -6.62 -11.57 -1.71
N PRO A 409 -7.60 -11.73 -2.63
CA PRO A 409 -7.47 -12.71 -3.71
C PRO A 409 -6.28 -12.43 -4.62
N PHE A 410 -5.96 -11.15 -4.85
CA PHE A 410 -4.81 -10.75 -5.66
C PHE A 410 -3.48 -10.77 -4.89
N ASN A 411 -3.50 -10.91 -3.57
CA ASN A 411 -2.31 -11.30 -2.80
C ASN A 411 -2.04 -12.80 -2.92
N LEU A 412 -3.07 -13.63 -2.83
CA LEU A 412 -2.95 -15.08 -3.02
C LEU A 412 -2.46 -15.42 -4.44
N SER A 413 -3.01 -14.77 -5.45
CA SER A 413 -2.67 -15.03 -6.86
C SER A 413 -1.44 -14.28 -7.36
N GLY A 414 -0.96 -13.26 -6.64
CA GLY A 414 0.24 -12.50 -6.99
C GLY A 414 0.07 -11.45 -8.09
N HIS A 415 -1.12 -11.27 -8.65
CA HIS A 415 -1.35 -10.31 -9.73
C HIS A 415 -1.12 -8.86 -9.28
N PRO A 416 -0.46 -8.00 -10.09
CA PRO A 416 -0.24 -6.61 -9.76
C PRO A 416 -1.56 -5.86 -9.70
N ALA A 417 -1.68 -4.94 -8.74
CA ALA A 417 -2.89 -4.16 -8.55
C ALA A 417 -2.58 -2.75 -8.02
N VAL A 418 -3.25 -1.75 -8.56
CA VAL A 418 -3.19 -0.37 -8.08
C VAL A 418 -4.54 0.06 -7.54
N SER A 419 -4.55 0.79 -6.43
CA SER A 419 -5.70 1.58 -5.99
C SER A 419 -5.46 3.04 -6.31
N LEU A 420 -6.45 3.70 -6.91
CA LEU A 420 -6.41 5.14 -7.18
C LEU A 420 -7.76 5.78 -6.82
N PRO A 421 -7.78 7.07 -6.45
CA PRO A 421 -9.03 7.78 -6.18
C PRO A 421 -9.93 7.83 -7.43
N CYS A 422 -11.22 7.55 -7.27
CA CYS A 422 -12.19 7.61 -8.36
C CYS A 422 -13.45 8.41 -8.02
N GLY A 423 -13.60 8.87 -6.80
CA GLY A 423 -14.74 9.66 -6.33
C GLY A 423 -14.64 10.00 -4.85
N TRP A 424 -15.73 10.59 -4.36
CA TRP A 424 -15.87 11.03 -2.96
C TRP A 424 -17.27 10.68 -2.46
N SER A 425 -17.39 10.24 -1.21
CA SER A 425 -18.69 10.07 -0.57
C SER A 425 -19.33 11.42 -0.24
N SER A 426 -20.62 11.41 0.11
CA SER A 426 -21.33 12.60 0.59
C SER A 426 -20.67 13.24 1.82
N ASP A 427 -20.06 12.41 2.66
CA ASP A 427 -19.35 12.84 3.88
C ASP A 427 -17.93 13.34 3.59
N GLY A 428 -17.52 13.47 2.31
CA GLY A 428 -16.20 13.97 1.91
C GLY A 428 -15.06 12.97 2.07
N LEU A 429 -15.35 11.68 2.20
CA LEU A 429 -14.34 10.63 2.28
C LEU A 429 -13.99 10.09 0.88
N PRO A 430 -12.72 9.76 0.61
CA PRO A 430 -12.31 9.30 -0.70
C PRO A 430 -12.82 7.87 -1.00
N ILE A 431 -13.03 7.61 -2.28
CA ILE A 431 -13.42 6.31 -2.83
C ILE A 431 -12.34 5.87 -3.82
N GLY A 432 -11.85 4.63 -3.68
CA GLY A 432 -10.82 4.04 -4.52
C GLY A 432 -11.37 3.03 -5.51
N LEU A 433 -10.88 3.11 -6.77
CA LEU A 433 -10.98 2.06 -7.77
C LEU A 433 -9.72 1.22 -7.75
N GLN A 434 -9.85 -0.09 -7.85
CA GLN A 434 -8.75 -1.02 -8.06
C GLN A 434 -8.67 -1.42 -9.54
N ILE A 435 -7.46 -1.35 -10.10
CA ILE A 435 -7.11 -1.91 -11.41
C ILE A 435 -6.12 -3.05 -11.19
N VAL A 436 -6.43 -4.25 -11.72
CA VAL A 436 -5.58 -5.43 -11.63
C VAL A 436 -5.12 -5.83 -13.03
N GLY A 437 -3.84 -6.16 -13.17
CA GLY A 437 -3.25 -6.61 -14.44
C GLY A 437 -2.75 -8.06 -14.39
N PRO A 438 -2.37 -8.62 -15.55
CA PRO A 438 -1.69 -9.91 -15.60
C PRO A 438 -0.32 -9.83 -14.90
N TRP A 439 0.26 -10.98 -14.53
CA TRP A 439 1.61 -11.04 -13.98
C TRP A 439 2.59 -10.30 -14.89
N TYR A 440 3.47 -9.49 -14.28
CA TYR A 440 4.46 -8.63 -14.92
C TYR A 440 3.87 -7.44 -15.72
N GLY A 441 2.56 -7.19 -15.63
CA GLY A 441 1.91 -6.03 -16.22
C GLY A 441 1.86 -4.80 -15.30
N ASP A 442 2.83 -4.64 -14.41
CA ASP A 442 2.85 -3.59 -13.39
C ASP A 442 2.81 -2.18 -13.98
N ARG A 443 3.63 -1.91 -15.02
CA ARG A 443 3.64 -0.61 -15.71
C ARG A 443 2.39 -0.38 -16.55
N ARG A 444 1.83 -1.43 -17.13
CA ARG A 444 0.56 -1.35 -17.87
C ARG A 444 -0.61 -1.00 -16.92
N VAL A 445 -0.62 -1.58 -15.71
CA VAL A 445 -1.60 -1.22 -14.66
C VAL A 445 -1.47 0.26 -14.29
N LEU A 446 -0.25 0.75 -14.07
CA LEU A 446 0.01 2.17 -13.81
C LEU A 446 -0.33 3.05 -15.02
N ALA A 447 -0.08 2.59 -16.26
CA ALA A 447 -0.41 3.34 -17.44
C ALA A 447 -1.93 3.56 -17.62
N LEU A 448 -2.74 2.51 -17.39
CA LEU A 448 -4.20 2.64 -17.39
C LEU A 448 -4.71 3.53 -16.25
N ALA A 449 -4.15 3.37 -15.05
CA ALA A 449 -4.46 4.22 -13.91
C ALA A 449 -4.14 5.70 -14.20
N GLY A 450 -2.96 5.98 -14.80
CA GLY A 450 -2.56 7.33 -15.18
C GLY A 450 -3.41 7.93 -16.30
N HIS A 451 -3.90 7.11 -17.21
CA HIS A 451 -4.89 7.55 -18.21
C HIS A 451 -6.18 8.02 -17.52
N LEU A 452 -6.71 7.19 -16.61
CA LEU A 452 -7.93 7.53 -15.88
C LEU A 452 -7.74 8.76 -14.97
N GLU A 453 -6.61 8.89 -14.29
CA GLU A 453 -6.29 10.03 -13.41
C GLU A 453 -6.27 11.34 -14.19
N ARG A 454 -5.66 11.37 -15.38
CA ARG A 454 -5.57 12.59 -16.23
C ARG A 454 -6.91 13.00 -16.82
N GLU A 455 -7.72 12.05 -17.25
CA GLU A 455 -9.00 12.35 -17.93
C GLU A 455 -10.16 12.54 -16.96
N ARG A 456 -10.06 11.95 -15.77
CA ARG A 456 -11.06 12.05 -14.72
C ARG A 456 -10.40 12.34 -13.36
N PRO A 457 -9.80 13.52 -13.22
CA PRO A 457 -9.11 13.86 -11.97
C PRO A 457 -10.08 13.89 -10.80
N CYS A 458 -9.71 13.21 -9.71
CA CYS A 458 -10.47 13.17 -8.46
C CYS A 458 -9.75 13.88 -7.31
N ALA A 459 -8.66 14.59 -7.61
CA ALA A 459 -7.88 15.30 -6.60
C ALA A 459 -8.70 16.39 -5.91
N ARG A 460 -8.51 16.52 -4.59
CA ARG A 460 -8.95 17.66 -3.79
C ARG A 460 -7.72 18.35 -3.17
N PRO A 461 -7.85 19.59 -2.69
CA PRO A 461 -6.82 20.19 -1.85
C PRO A 461 -6.42 19.25 -0.72
N MET A 462 -5.15 19.30 -0.31
CA MET A 462 -4.68 18.45 0.79
C MET A 462 -5.55 18.64 2.04
N PRO A 463 -5.90 17.55 2.74
CA PRO A 463 -6.61 17.64 4.01
C PRO A 463 -5.71 18.25 5.10
N LEU A 464 -6.30 18.94 6.08
CA LEU A 464 -5.67 19.57 7.26
C LEU A 464 -4.65 20.65 7.02
#